data_958512f9a5467cda40f63b114b2bd9ac
#
_entry.id   958512f9a5467cda40f63b114b2bd9ac
#
_cell.length_a   1.000
_cell.length_b   1.000
_cell.length_c   1.000
_cell.angle_alpha   90.00
_cell.angle_beta   90.00
_cell.angle_gamma   90.00
#
_symmetry.space_group_name_H-M   'P 1'
#
loop_
_entity.id
_entity.type
_entity.pdbx_description
1 polymer ?
#
loop_
_entity_poly.entity_id
_entity_poly.type
_entity_poly.pdbx_seq_one_letter_code
_entity_poly.pdbx_strand_id
1 'polypeptide(L)'
;MRTTACIAIMVTALAGATAVPAAAGTAGEYVALGDSAAAGPLILPPDLSSPGCLRSLANYPHVAAKELGAPLTDVTCSGATTADMTAPQQTSTGAVPPQLDALSDRTRTVTVTIGGNDVGLVGAATSCINLLPGINPDCVDRYTAGGHDQLAEKIAAFEPVWGALLDAIHAKAPNAAVHVAGYGTYLPHNGCWPIAPLTPRDANYIQGSVDRTNAALARQAAAHGAQYVDVRTASIGHDVCKPPGVKWFESVIPTSVAAPLHPNADGMNAIGGLVAAAISG
;
A
#
# COMPACT_ATOMS: atom_id res chain seq x y z
N MET A 1 74.26 47.93 -27.27
CA MET A 1 73.73 47.08 -26.20
C MET A 1 72.31 46.70 -26.61
N ARG A 2 72.08 45.48 -27.01
CA ARG A 2 70.75 44.94 -27.42
C ARG A 2 70.24 44.03 -26.31
N THR A 3 69.18 44.38 -25.65
CA THR A 3 68.53 43.58 -24.64
C THR A 3 67.45 42.68 -25.29
N THR A 4 67.65 41.37 -25.20
CA THR A 4 66.71 40.35 -25.67
C THR A 4 65.77 40.00 -24.55
N ALA A 5 64.48 40.23 -24.73
CA ALA A 5 63.45 39.85 -23.79
C ALA A 5 62.94 38.41 -24.15
N CYS A 6 63.07 37.48 -23.21
CA CYS A 6 62.49 36.14 -23.32
C CYS A 6 61.02 36.17 -22.82
N ILE A 7 60.09 35.83 -23.70
CA ILE A 7 58.67 35.64 -23.35
C ILE A 7 58.48 34.15 -22.98
N ALA A 8 58.14 33.90 -21.73
CA ALA A 8 57.74 32.56 -21.26
C ALA A 8 56.23 32.36 -21.48
N ILE A 9 55.92 31.39 -22.34
CA ILE A 9 54.53 30.96 -22.60
C ILE A 9 54.17 29.92 -21.54
N MET A 10 53.25 30.25 -20.61
CA MET A 10 52.63 29.27 -19.70
C MET A 10 51.51 28.55 -20.46
N VAL A 11 51.67 27.26 -20.65
CA VAL A 11 50.61 26.36 -21.13
C VAL A 11 49.83 25.84 -19.90
N THR A 12 48.64 26.31 -19.68
CA THR A 12 47.71 25.77 -18.67
C THR A 12 47.00 24.53 -19.26
N ALA A 13 47.34 23.34 -18.76
CA ALA A 13 46.62 22.12 -19.07
C ALA A 13 45.29 22.10 -18.27
N LEU A 14 44.15 22.24 -18.94
CA LEU A 14 42.85 21.93 -18.39
C LEU A 14 42.70 20.41 -18.30
N ALA A 15 42.77 19.86 -17.08
CA ALA A 15 42.38 18.49 -16.81
C ALA A 15 40.85 18.40 -16.82
N GLY A 16 40.26 17.95 -17.92
CA GLY A 16 38.85 17.61 -18.03
C GLY A 16 38.54 16.37 -17.18
N ALA A 17 37.90 16.57 -16.05
CA ALA A 17 37.32 15.46 -15.29
C ALA A 17 36.13 14.89 -16.09
N THR A 18 36.30 13.76 -16.75
CA THR A 18 35.19 12.98 -17.31
C THR A 18 34.40 12.38 -16.12
N ALA A 19 33.21 12.92 -15.87
CA ALA A 19 32.27 12.27 -14.96
C ALA A 19 31.95 10.88 -15.56
N VAL A 20 32.40 9.83 -14.89
CA VAL A 20 31.99 8.46 -15.18
C VAL A 20 30.49 8.41 -14.80
N PRO A 21 29.55 8.08 -15.72
CA PRO A 21 28.18 7.88 -15.35
C PRO A 21 28.16 6.78 -14.28
N ALA A 22 27.54 7.06 -13.14
CA ALA A 22 27.26 6.03 -12.14
C ALA A 22 26.51 4.92 -12.88
N ALA A 23 27.07 3.72 -12.89
CA ALA A 23 26.37 2.56 -13.42
C ALA A 23 25.05 2.49 -12.65
N ALA A 24 23.91 2.61 -13.37
CA ALA A 24 22.63 2.26 -12.81
C ALA A 24 22.77 0.82 -12.34
N GLY A 25 22.89 0.64 -11.00
CA GLY A 25 22.90 -0.68 -10.41
C GLY A 25 21.67 -1.39 -10.96
N THR A 26 21.83 -2.63 -11.43
CA THR A 26 20.69 -3.44 -11.85
C THR A 26 19.73 -3.47 -10.68
N ALA A 27 18.60 -2.78 -10.79
CA ALA A 27 17.59 -2.74 -9.76
C ALA A 27 17.27 -4.19 -9.40
N GLY A 28 17.48 -4.56 -8.12
CA GLY A 28 17.28 -5.94 -7.68
C GLY A 28 15.82 -6.36 -7.82
N GLU A 29 15.54 -7.65 -7.73
CA GLU A 29 14.18 -8.19 -7.82
C GLU A 29 13.27 -7.56 -6.76
N TYR A 30 12.16 -6.97 -7.22
CA TYR A 30 11.10 -6.41 -6.40
C TYR A 30 9.92 -7.39 -6.36
N VAL A 31 9.50 -7.79 -5.16
CA VAL A 31 8.32 -8.65 -4.94
C VAL A 31 7.26 -7.86 -4.18
N ALA A 32 6.05 -7.85 -4.72
CA ALA A 32 4.90 -7.20 -4.07
C ALA A 32 3.95 -8.26 -3.51
N LEU A 33 3.70 -8.17 -2.20
CA LEU A 33 2.77 -8.98 -1.44
C LEU A 33 1.58 -8.12 -1.00
N GLY A 34 0.42 -8.74 -0.79
CA GLY A 34 -0.68 -7.99 -0.19
C GLY A 34 -2.07 -8.41 -0.60
N ASP A 35 -3.01 -7.64 -0.09
CA ASP A 35 -4.44 -7.80 -0.31
C ASP A 35 -4.97 -6.93 -1.47
N SER A 36 -6.29 -6.70 -1.49
CA SER A 36 -6.96 -5.91 -2.52
C SER A 36 -6.53 -4.44 -2.56
N ALA A 37 -6.07 -3.86 -1.44
CA ALA A 37 -5.58 -2.48 -1.42
C ALA A 37 -4.25 -2.35 -2.20
N ALA A 38 -3.48 -3.44 -2.34
CA ALA A 38 -2.32 -3.52 -3.21
C ALA A 38 -2.68 -3.99 -4.62
N ALA A 39 -3.59 -4.97 -4.74
CA ALA A 39 -3.93 -5.58 -6.02
C ALA A 39 -4.66 -4.63 -7.00
N GLY A 40 -5.40 -3.65 -6.53
CA GLY A 40 -6.12 -2.68 -7.36
C GLY A 40 -7.30 -3.29 -8.13
N PRO A 41 -8.24 -3.97 -7.45
CA PRO A 41 -9.29 -4.71 -8.11
C PRO A 41 -10.15 -3.84 -9.01
N LEU A 42 -10.47 -4.37 -10.19
CA LEU A 42 -11.26 -3.77 -11.28
C LEU A 42 -10.58 -2.61 -12.01
N ILE A 43 -9.40 -2.14 -11.62
CA ILE A 43 -8.65 -1.13 -12.37
C ILE A 43 -8.05 -1.78 -13.63
N LEU A 44 -8.17 -1.10 -14.78
CA LEU A 44 -7.67 -1.60 -16.07
C LEU A 44 -6.19 -1.22 -16.29
N PRO A 45 -5.41 -2.04 -17.00
CA PRO A 45 -5.76 -3.38 -17.51
C PRO A 45 -5.66 -4.46 -16.41
N PRO A 46 -6.50 -5.52 -16.46
CA PRO A 46 -6.43 -6.61 -15.50
C PRO A 46 -5.23 -7.52 -15.79
N ASP A 47 -4.68 -8.11 -14.73
CA ASP A 47 -3.74 -9.22 -14.85
C ASP A 47 -4.50 -10.53 -15.08
N LEU A 48 -4.39 -11.07 -16.30
CA LEU A 48 -5.06 -12.30 -16.69
C LEU A 48 -4.30 -13.58 -16.26
N SER A 49 -3.10 -13.46 -15.70
CA SER A 49 -2.35 -14.62 -15.20
C SER A 49 -2.96 -15.21 -13.92
N SER A 50 -3.67 -14.37 -13.15
CA SER A 50 -4.36 -14.76 -11.91
C SER A 50 -5.71 -14.05 -11.80
N PRO A 51 -6.71 -14.36 -12.64
CA PRO A 51 -7.95 -13.60 -12.72
C PRO A 51 -8.75 -13.60 -11.41
N GLY A 52 -8.65 -14.65 -10.61
CA GLY A 52 -9.31 -14.74 -9.29
C GLY A 52 -8.77 -13.76 -8.25
N CYS A 53 -7.55 -13.23 -8.44
CA CYS A 53 -6.98 -12.20 -7.56
C CYS A 53 -7.50 -10.79 -7.89
N LEU A 54 -8.17 -10.60 -9.03
CA LEU A 54 -8.64 -9.29 -9.52
C LEU A 54 -7.52 -8.23 -9.56
N ARG A 55 -6.27 -8.67 -9.75
CA ARG A 55 -5.09 -7.80 -9.75
C ARG A 55 -5.07 -6.97 -11.03
N SER A 56 -4.66 -5.70 -10.88
CA SER A 56 -4.44 -4.77 -12.00
C SER A 56 -2.97 -4.69 -12.36
N LEU A 57 -2.65 -4.54 -13.65
CA LEU A 57 -1.31 -4.16 -14.13
C LEU A 57 -1.04 -2.65 -13.98
N ALA A 58 -1.98 -1.89 -13.39
CA ALA A 58 -1.85 -0.47 -13.05
C ALA A 58 -2.03 -0.22 -11.54
N ASN A 59 -1.78 -1.25 -10.71
CA ASN A 59 -1.78 -1.11 -9.27
C ASN A 59 -0.51 -0.42 -8.75
N TYR A 60 -0.47 -0.05 -7.46
CA TYR A 60 0.66 0.68 -6.90
C TYR A 60 2.02 -0.05 -7.03
N PRO A 61 2.11 -1.40 -6.93
CA PRO A 61 3.37 -2.10 -7.16
C PRO A 61 3.92 -1.89 -8.57
N HIS A 62 3.06 -1.94 -9.60
CA HIS A 62 3.48 -1.69 -10.98
C HIS A 62 3.93 -0.24 -11.19
N VAL A 63 3.25 0.73 -10.56
CA VAL A 63 3.67 2.15 -10.61
C VAL A 63 5.04 2.31 -9.96
N ALA A 64 5.23 1.79 -8.74
CA ALA A 64 6.51 1.87 -8.04
C ALA A 64 7.64 1.16 -8.81
N ALA A 65 7.39 -0.04 -9.32
CA ALA A 65 8.38 -0.78 -10.11
C ALA A 65 8.82 -0.02 -11.38
N LYS A 66 7.87 0.64 -12.06
CA LYS A 66 8.15 1.48 -13.23
C LYS A 66 9.02 2.68 -12.86
N GLU A 67 8.72 3.38 -11.78
CA GLU A 67 9.51 4.53 -11.31
C GLU A 67 10.93 4.12 -10.90
N LEU A 68 11.07 2.96 -10.26
CA LEU A 68 12.35 2.41 -9.82
C LEU A 68 13.16 1.75 -10.96
N GLY A 69 12.53 1.47 -12.11
CA GLY A 69 13.14 0.65 -13.16
C GLY A 69 13.45 -0.78 -12.70
N ALA A 70 12.69 -1.30 -11.72
CA ALA A 70 12.92 -2.60 -11.10
C ALA A 70 12.07 -3.71 -11.74
N PRO A 71 12.60 -4.93 -11.94
CA PRO A 71 11.80 -6.08 -12.33
C PRO A 71 10.85 -6.46 -11.18
N LEU A 72 9.55 -6.57 -11.48
CA LEU A 72 8.50 -6.82 -10.50
C LEU A 72 7.96 -8.26 -10.61
N THR A 73 7.87 -8.92 -9.47
CA THR A 73 7.01 -10.08 -9.25
C THR A 73 5.86 -9.67 -8.34
N ASP A 74 4.68 -9.48 -8.92
CA ASP A 74 3.48 -9.09 -8.20
C ASP A 74 2.60 -10.31 -7.91
N VAL A 75 2.47 -10.66 -6.64
CA VAL A 75 1.61 -11.77 -6.17
C VAL A 75 0.49 -11.28 -5.26
N THR A 76 0.21 -9.97 -5.25
CA THR A 76 -0.92 -9.39 -4.52
C THR A 76 -2.23 -10.03 -4.97
N CYS A 77 -3.15 -10.28 -4.04
CA CYS A 77 -4.40 -10.96 -4.36
C CYS A 77 -5.55 -10.40 -3.51
N SER A 78 -6.65 -10.03 -4.16
CA SER A 78 -7.83 -9.51 -3.47
C SER A 78 -8.38 -10.53 -2.46
N GLY A 79 -8.73 -10.05 -1.27
CA GLY A 79 -9.21 -10.89 -0.17
C GLY A 79 -8.13 -11.58 0.65
N ALA A 80 -6.83 -11.44 0.29
CA ALA A 80 -5.75 -12.07 1.03
C ALA A 80 -5.72 -11.64 2.50
N THR A 81 -5.43 -12.59 3.36
CA THR A 81 -5.17 -12.46 4.79
C THR A 81 -3.72 -12.87 5.10
N THR A 82 -3.28 -12.70 6.33
CA THR A 82 -1.96 -13.21 6.75
C THR A 82 -1.81 -14.72 6.59
N ALA A 83 -2.90 -15.49 6.65
CA ALA A 83 -2.88 -16.94 6.43
C ALA A 83 -2.49 -17.28 4.98
N ASP A 84 -2.89 -16.47 4.01
CA ASP A 84 -2.63 -16.68 2.58
C ASP A 84 -1.17 -16.36 2.20
N MET A 85 -0.41 -15.82 3.12
CA MET A 85 1.03 -15.64 2.94
C MET A 85 1.78 -16.96 2.97
N THR A 86 1.31 -17.94 3.76
CA THR A 86 1.96 -19.24 3.97
C THR A 86 1.15 -20.44 3.48
N ALA A 87 -0.12 -20.23 3.11
CA ALA A 87 -1.01 -21.26 2.59
C ALA A 87 -1.67 -20.81 1.27
N PRO A 88 -2.12 -21.73 0.40
CA PRO A 88 -2.82 -21.38 -0.84
C PRO A 88 -4.11 -20.63 -0.57
N GLN A 89 -4.29 -19.46 -1.21
CA GLN A 89 -5.53 -18.69 -1.14
C GLN A 89 -6.57 -19.27 -2.10
N GLN A 90 -7.79 -19.52 -1.61
CA GLN A 90 -8.91 -19.91 -2.46
C GLN A 90 -9.52 -18.66 -3.11
N THR A 91 -9.63 -18.66 -4.42
CA THR A 91 -10.23 -17.60 -5.21
C THR A 91 -11.42 -18.10 -6.02
N SER A 92 -12.16 -17.20 -6.66
CA SER A 92 -13.29 -17.58 -7.55
C SER A 92 -12.89 -18.43 -8.76
N THR A 93 -11.61 -18.43 -9.13
CA THR A 93 -11.08 -19.20 -10.29
C THR A 93 -10.15 -20.33 -9.88
N GLY A 94 -10.08 -20.66 -8.61
CA GLY A 94 -9.22 -21.72 -8.08
C GLY A 94 -8.21 -21.21 -7.04
N ALA A 95 -7.41 -22.12 -6.52
CA ALA A 95 -6.37 -21.79 -5.56
C ALA A 95 -5.17 -21.12 -6.23
N VAL A 96 -4.61 -20.09 -5.57
CA VAL A 96 -3.33 -19.49 -5.94
C VAL A 96 -2.26 -19.84 -4.89
N PRO A 97 -0.97 -19.91 -5.26
CA PRO A 97 0.10 -20.28 -4.33
C PRO A 97 0.22 -19.29 -3.15
N PRO A 98 0.83 -19.72 -2.02
CA PRO A 98 1.18 -18.84 -0.93
C PRO A 98 2.04 -17.69 -1.42
N GLN A 99 1.76 -16.46 -0.96
CA GLN A 99 2.46 -15.27 -1.48
C GLN A 99 3.96 -15.30 -1.14
N LEU A 100 4.35 -15.86 0.02
CA LEU A 100 5.77 -15.97 0.41
C LEU A 100 6.59 -16.90 -0.48
N ASP A 101 5.97 -17.73 -1.32
CA ASP A 101 6.69 -18.59 -2.26
C ASP A 101 7.32 -17.80 -3.43
N ALA A 102 6.93 -16.54 -3.63
CA ALA A 102 7.55 -15.64 -4.59
C ALA A 102 8.90 -15.06 -4.09
N LEU A 103 9.20 -15.18 -2.81
CA LEU A 103 10.41 -14.64 -2.21
C LEU A 103 11.61 -15.57 -2.36
N SER A 104 12.80 -14.98 -2.47
CA SER A 104 14.07 -15.72 -2.54
C SER A 104 15.24 -14.88 -1.98
N ASP A 105 16.42 -15.47 -1.91
CA ASP A 105 17.67 -14.79 -1.55
C ASP A 105 18.11 -13.72 -2.57
N ARG A 106 17.52 -13.73 -3.79
CA ARG A 106 17.72 -12.72 -4.84
C ARG A 106 16.79 -11.52 -4.68
N THR A 107 15.71 -11.64 -3.92
CA THR A 107 14.80 -10.53 -3.65
C THR A 107 15.54 -9.39 -2.93
N ARG A 108 15.39 -8.16 -3.41
CA ARG A 108 16.05 -6.96 -2.85
C ARG A 108 15.06 -5.98 -2.27
N THR A 109 13.83 -6.01 -2.75
CA THR A 109 12.76 -5.14 -2.27
C THR A 109 11.50 -5.95 -2.09
N VAL A 110 10.83 -5.78 -0.97
CA VAL A 110 9.50 -6.34 -0.71
C VAL A 110 8.58 -5.21 -0.29
N THR A 111 7.42 -5.11 -0.91
CA THR A 111 6.32 -4.32 -0.36
C THR A 111 5.20 -5.24 0.10
N VAL A 112 4.53 -4.87 1.19
CA VAL A 112 3.37 -5.60 1.69
C VAL A 112 2.29 -4.65 2.18
N THR A 113 1.04 -4.88 1.74
CA THR A 113 -0.18 -4.24 2.28
C THR A 113 -1.12 -5.35 2.69
N ILE A 114 -1.30 -5.55 4.00
CA ILE A 114 -2.03 -6.68 4.56
C ILE A 114 -2.62 -6.33 5.93
N GLY A 115 -3.62 -7.06 6.37
CA GLY A 115 -4.19 -6.93 7.71
C GLY A 115 -5.64 -6.46 7.71
N GLY A 116 -6.07 -5.72 6.69
CA GLY A 116 -7.44 -5.22 6.59
C GLY A 116 -8.48 -6.34 6.56
N ASN A 117 -8.19 -7.43 5.85
CA ASN A 117 -9.07 -8.61 5.80
C ASN A 117 -9.01 -9.45 7.07
N ASP A 118 -7.85 -9.55 7.71
CA ASP A 118 -7.68 -10.26 8.99
C ASP A 118 -8.64 -9.72 10.06
N VAL A 119 -8.77 -8.41 10.15
CA VAL A 119 -9.64 -7.76 11.12
C VAL A 119 -11.05 -7.45 10.58
N GLY A 120 -11.28 -7.65 9.26
CA GLY A 120 -12.59 -7.50 8.63
C GLY A 120 -13.01 -6.06 8.38
N LEU A 121 -12.10 -5.15 8.03
CA LEU A 121 -12.39 -3.72 7.82
C LEU A 121 -13.46 -3.46 6.76
N VAL A 122 -13.37 -4.14 5.59
CA VAL A 122 -14.36 -3.96 4.50
C VAL A 122 -15.74 -4.47 4.94
N GLY A 123 -15.79 -5.63 5.61
CA GLY A 123 -17.03 -6.17 6.16
C GLY A 123 -17.65 -5.24 7.20
N ALA A 124 -16.85 -4.64 8.06
CA ALA A 124 -17.31 -3.65 9.02
C ALA A 124 -17.87 -2.40 8.31
N ALA A 125 -17.13 -1.83 7.36
CA ALA A 125 -17.57 -0.66 6.61
C ALA A 125 -18.90 -0.91 5.87
N THR A 126 -19.03 -2.06 5.20
CA THR A 126 -20.28 -2.42 4.49
C THR A 126 -21.44 -2.65 5.45
N SER A 127 -21.20 -3.25 6.62
CA SER A 127 -22.23 -3.46 7.65
C SER A 127 -22.70 -2.16 8.32
N CYS A 128 -21.96 -1.08 8.16
CA CYS A 128 -22.27 0.26 8.65
C CYS A 128 -23.00 1.14 7.62
N ILE A 129 -23.30 0.63 6.43
CA ILE A 129 -24.08 1.38 5.45
C ILE A 129 -25.47 1.67 6.05
N ASN A 130 -25.79 2.97 6.14
CA ASN A 130 -27.05 3.45 6.72
C ASN A 130 -27.71 4.43 5.74
N LEU A 131 -28.71 3.93 5.00
CA LEU A 131 -29.46 4.72 4.03
C LEU A 131 -30.57 5.57 4.67
N LEU A 132 -30.91 5.32 5.95
CA LEU A 132 -31.94 5.99 6.69
C LEU A 132 -31.40 6.44 8.09
N PRO A 133 -30.46 7.40 8.11
CA PRO A 133 -29.92 7.89 9.37
C PRO A 133 -31.02 8.52 10.24
N GLY A 134 -30.97 8.23 11.54
CA GLY A 134 -31.98 8.66 12.48
C GLY A 134 -33.19 7.69 12.60
N ILE A 135 -33.36 6.73 11.68
CA ILE A 135 -34.32 5.62 11.75
C ILE A 135 -33.56 4.34 12.11
N ASN A 136 -32.50 4.00 11.35
CA ASN A 136 -31.68 2.86 11.68
C ASN A 136 -30.63 3.25 12.73
N PRO A 137 -30.32 2.37 13.71
CA PRO A 137 -29.26 2.62 14.68
C PRO A 137 -27.89 2.67 14.02
N ASP A 138 -26.97 3.42 14.64
CA ASP A 138 -25.56 3.44 14.22
C ASP A 138 -24.90 2.07 14.43
N CYS A 139 -24.06 1.66 13.50
CA CYS A 139 -23.36 0.37 13.59
C CYS A 139 -22.33 0.35 14.74
N VAL A 140 -21.76 1.49 15.07
CA VAL A 140 -20.80 1.62 16.17
C VAL A 140 -21.40 1.11 17.49
N ASP A 141 -22.68 1.31 17.73
CA ASP A 141 -23.35 0.83 18.94
C ASP A 141 -23.33 -0.72 19.04
N ARG A 142 -23.42 -1.41 17.91
CA ARG A 142 -23.29 -2.87 17.84
C ARG A 142 -21.84 -3.32 18.04
N TYR A 143 -20.87 -2.62 17.43
CA TYR A 143 -19.45 -2.95 17.52
C TYR A 143 -18.87 -2.64 18.91
N THR A 144 -19.50 -1.73 19.67
CA THR A 144 -19.05 -1.34 21.02
C THR A 144 -20.00 -1.80 22.12
N ALA A 145 -20.94 -2.71 21.81
CA ALA A 145 -21.90 -3.23 22.77
C ALA A 145 -21.20 -3.90 23.96
N GLY A 146 -21.74 -3.69 25.16
CA GLY A 146 -21.19 -4.26 26.40
C GLY A 146 -19.86 -3.65 26.85
N GLY A 147 -19.43 -2.53 26.26
CA GLY A 147 -18.16 -1.87 26.59
C GLY A 147 -16.93 -2.49 25.90
N HIS A 148 -17.14 -3.38 24.94
CA HIS A 148 -16.09 -4.04 24.15
C HIS A 148 -16.04 -3.49 22.73
N ASP A 149 -14.90 -2.94 22.32
CA ASP A 149 -14.69 -2.51 20.93
C ASP A 149 -14.15 -3.70 20.11
N GLN A 150 -15.06 -4.38 19.40
CA GLN A 150 -14.76 -5.62 18.66
C GLN A 150 -13.66 -5.45 17.60
N LEU A 151 -13.59 -4.30 16.92
CA LEU A 151 -12.52 -4.07 15.94
C LEU A 151 -11.20 -3.76 16.64
N ALA A 152 -11.20 -2.98 17.70
CA ALA A 152 -9.98 -2.71 18.46
C ALA A 152 -9.41 -4.00 19.08
N GLU A 153 -10.25 -4.87 19.61
CA GLU A 153 -9.84 -6.17 20.15
C GLU A 153 -9.26 -7.09 19.07
N LYS A 154 -9.88 -7.15 17.89
CA LYS A 154 -9.34 -7.90 16.74
C LYS A 154 -7.98 -7.35 16.29
N ILE A 155 -7.84 -6.03 16.15
CA ILE A 155 -6.59 -5.39 15.75
C ILE A 155 -5.49 -5.75 16.76
N ALA A 156 -5.77 -5.64 18.05
CA ALA A 156 -4.81 -6.01 19.09
C ALA A 156 -4.41 -7.49 19.06
N ALA A 157 -5.35 -8.38 18.76
CA ALA A 157 -5.09 -9.82 18.62
C ALA A 157 -4.24 -10.16 17.38
N PHE A 158 -4.43 -9.45 16.27
CA PHE A 158 -3.68 -9.68 15.03
C PHE A 158 -2.33 -8.95 15.00
N GLU A 159 -2.12 -7.93 15.79
CA GLU A 159 -0.87 -7.16 15.79
C GLU A 159 0.40 -8.05 15.87
N PRO A 160 0.54 -9.03 16.80
CA PRO A 160 1.71 -9.92 16.82
C PRO A 160 1.80 -10.84 15.59
N VAL A 161 0.67 -11.17 14.94
CA VAL A 161 0.65 -11.99 13.72
C VAL A 161 1.32 -11.23 12.56
N TRP A 162 1.08 -9.91 12.46
CA TRP A 162 1.74 -9.07 11.46
C TRP A 162 3.25 -8.98 11.70
N GLY A 163 3.70 -8.92 12.94
CA GLY A 163 5.13 -9.00 13.28
C GLY A 163 5.75 -10.32 12.85
N ALA A 164 5.11 -11.44 13.18
CA ALA A 164 5.57 -12.77 12.76
C ALA A 164 5.61 -12.94 11.22
N LEU A 165 4.70 -12.29 10.49
CA LEU A 165 4.75 -12.25 9.03
C LEU A 165 6.00 -11.52 8.53
N LEU A 166 6.36 -10.39 9.12
CA LEU A 166 7.57 -9.65 8.74
C LEU A 166 8.84 -10.48 9.00
N ASP A 167 8.91 -11.20 10.10
CA ASP A 167 10.00 -12.15 10.37
C ASP A 167 10.06 -13.26 9.31
N ALA A 168 8.91 -13.79 8.88
CA ALA A 168 8.84 -14.80 7.84
C ALA A 168 9.27 -14.26 6.46
N ILE A 169 8.94 -13.00 6.14
CA ILE A 169 9.44 -12.31 4.93
C ILE A 169 10.96 -12.21 4.97
N HIS A 170 11.55 -11.74 6.08
CA HIS A 170 13.00 -11.64 6.24
C HIS A 170 13.70 -13.00 6.17
N ALA A 171 13.08 -14.06 6.71
CA ALA A 171 13.62 -15.40 6.62
C ALA A 171 13.67 -15.93 5.17
N LYS A 172 12.67 -15.61 4.34
CA LYS A 172 12.60 -16.00 2.93
C LYS A 172 13.44 -15.10 2.00
N ALA A 173 13.55 -13.82 2.34
CA ALA A 173 14.27 -12.80 1.58
C ALA A 173 15.27 -12.03 2.46
N PRO A 174 16.35 -12.68 2.94
CA PRO A 174 17.25 -12.10 3.95
C PRO A 174 18.03 -10.87 3.47
N ASN A 175 18.05 -10.62 2.17
CA ASN A 175 18.75 -9.49 1.55
C ASN A 175 17.79 -8.37 1.13
N ALA A 176 16.49 -8.48 1.42
CA ALA A 176 15.50 -7.53 0.98
C ALA A 176 15.27 -6.40 2.01
N ALA A 177 15.14 -5.17 1.51
CA ALA A 177 14.48 -4.11 2.24
C ALA A 177 12.96 -4.35 2.20
N VAL A 178 12.29 -4.33 3.36
CA VAL A 178 10.86 -4.60 3.48
C VAL A 178 10.12 -3.32 3.79
N HIS A 179 9.08 -3.01 3.00
CA HIS A 179 8.26 -1.82 3.13
C HIS A 179 6.80 -2.21 3.36
N VAL A 180 6.24 -1.80 4.49
CA VAL A 180 4.82 -2.01 4.82
C VAL A 180 4.04 -0.78 4.39
N ALA A 181 3.29 -0.85 3.31
CA ALA A 181 2.43 0.24 2.87
C ALA A 181 1.09 0.16 3.63
N GLY A 182 0.77 1.24 4.37
CA GLY A 182 -0.46 1.33 5.15
C GLY A 182 -1.70 1.58 4.29
N TYR A 183 -2.85 1.60 4.95
CA TYR A 183 -4.13 1.99 4.35
C TYR A 183 -4.33 3.50 4.42
N GLY A 184 -5.16 4.05 3.52
CA GLY A 184 -5.37 5.50 3.40
C GLY A 184 -6.41 6.07 4.35
N THR A 185 -6.59 7.39 4.23
CA THR A 185 -7.74 8.11 4.79
C THR A 185 -8.92 7.94 3.84
N TYR A 186 -9.77 6.94 4.09
CA TYR A 186 -10.95 6.66 3.27
C TYR A 186 -12.07 7.65 3.54
N LEU A 187 -12.30 7.99 4.81
CA LEU A 187 -13.40 8.83 5.28
C LEU A 187 -12.85 10.05 6.03
N PRO A 188 -13.32 11.27 5.70
CA PRO A 188 -13.00 12.45 6.49
C PRO A 188 -13.74 12.40 7.83
N HIS A 189 -13.36 13.27 8.77
CA HIS A 189 -14.08 13.44 10.01
C HIS A 189 -15.56 13.72 9.75
N ASN A 190 -16.45 12.99 10.43
CA ASN A 190 -17.90 12.98 10.26
C ASN A 190 -18.43 12.47 8.91
N GLY A 191 -17.56 11.89 8.05
CA GLY A 191 -18.01 11.34 6.77
C GLY A 191 -18.61 12.37 5.83
N CYS A 192 -19.45 11.90 4.88
CA CYS A 192 -20.09 12.76 3.87
C CYS A 192 -21.40 12.14 3.34
N TRP A 193 -22.29 11.76 4.24
CA TRP A 193 -23.59 11.26 3.83
C TRP A 193 -24.28 12.25 2.85
N PRO A 194 -24.91 11.80 1.75
CA PRO A 194 -25.14 10.43 1.32
C PRO A 194 -24.06 9.84 0.39
N ILE A 195 -23.00 10.57 0.05
CA ILE A 195 -21.91 10.10 -0.87
C ILE A 195 -21.26 8.84 -0.31
N ALA A 196 -20.86 8.86 0.96
CA ALA A 196 -20.55 7.68 1.74
C ALA A 196 -21.69 7.49 2.76
N PRO A 197 -22.58 6.48 2.58
CA PRO A 197 -23.79 6.37 3.35
C PRO A 197 -23.53 5.75 4.74
N LEU A 198 -22.68 6.41 5.50
CA LEU A 198 -22.39 6.14 6.91
C LEU A 198 -22.80 7.37 7.73
N THR A 199 -23.34 7.14 8.94
CA THR A 199 -23.56 8.26 9.86
C THR A 199 -22.23 8.87 10.29
N PRO A 200 -22.20 10.11 10.81
CA PRO A 200 -20.96 10.71 11.31
C PRO A 200 -20.25 9.85 12.37
N ARG A 201 -21.00 9.20 13.26
CA ARG A 201 -20.43 8.30 14.28
C ARG A 201 -19.82 7.06 13.68
N ASP A 202 -20.51 6.44 12.72
CA ASP A 202 -20.04 5.25 12.03
C ASP A 202 -18.82 5.55 11.13
N ALA A 203 -18.83 6.67 10.42
CA ALA A 203 -17.69 7.11 9.61
C ALA A 203 -16.42 7.31 10.47
N ASN A 204 -16.57 8.00 11.62
CA ASN A 204 -15.47 8.19 12.56
C ASN A 204 -14.98 6.86 13.16
N TYR A 205 -15.88 5.93 13.46
CA TYR A 205 -15.54 4.62 14.00
C TYR A 205 -14.78 3.76 12.98
N ILE A 206 -15.25 3.70 11.74
CA ILE A 206 -14.60 2.93 10.66
C ILE A 206 -13.21 3.52 10.33
N GLN A 207 -13.12 4.84 10.11
CA GLN A 207 -11.79 5.45 9.86
C GLN A 207 -10.87 5.29 11.07
N GLY A 208 -11.37 5.47 12.28
CA GLY A 208 -10.61 5.23 13.50
C GLY A 208 -10.08 3.80 13.63
N SER A 209 -10.81 2.81 13.09
CA SER A 209 -10.36 1.42 13.05
C SER A 209 -9.27 1.19 12.00
N VAL A 210 -9.37 1.84 10.82
CA VAL A 210 -8.28 1.88 9.82
C VAL A 210 -7.04 2.53 10.42
N ASP A 211 -7.19 3.64 11.12
CA ASP A 211 -6.07 4.35 11.76
C ASP A 211 -5.39 3.51 12.83
N ARG A 212 -6.16 2.75 13.63
CA ARG A 212 -5.61 1.80 14.61
C ARG A 212 -4.85 0.65 13.95
N THR A 213 -5.36 0.13 12.83
CA THR A 213 -4.67 -0.90 12.04
C THR A 213 -3.33 -0.37 11.51
N ASN A 214 -3.32 0.83 10.93
CA ASN A 214 -2.10 1.50 10.47
C ASN A 214 -1.08 1.70 11.59
N ALA A 215 -1.53 2.16 12.77
CA ALA A 215 -0.66 2.35 13.91
C ALA A 215 -0.04 1.03 14.41
N ALA A 216 -0.79 -0.07 14.39
CA ALA A 216 -0.30 -1.39 14.74
C ALA A 216 0.72 -1.89 13.69
N LEU A 217 0.41 -1.76 12.39
CA LEU A 217 1.34 -2.11 11.30
C LEU A 217 2.64 -1.30 11.39
N ALA A 218 2.57 -0.01 11.69
CA ALA A 218 3.75 0.84 11.85
C ALA A 218 4.63 0.40 13.04
N ARG A 219 4.00 0.03 14.18
CA ARG A 219 4.75 -0.51 15.33
C ARG A 219 5.44 -1.83 14.99
N GLN A 220 4.73 -2.74 14.31
CA GLN A 220 5.30 -4.03 13.91
C GLN A 220 6.40 -3.84 12.86
N ALA A 221 6.24 -2.96 11.89
CA ALA A 221 7.29 -2.63 10.94
C ALA A 221 8.56 -2.17 11.64
N ALA A 222 8.45 -1.22 12.58
CA ALA A 222 9.60 -0.71 13.35
C ALA A 222 10.24 -1.79 14.23
N ALA A 223 9.44 -2.67 14.83
CA ALA A 223 9.94 -3.73 15.71
C ALA A 223 10.62 -4.88 14.96
N HIS A 224 10.22 -5.12 13.70
CA HIS A 224 10.69 -6.26 12.91
C HIS A 224 11.51 -5.83 11.67
N GLY A 225 12.21 -4.69 11.73
CA GLY A 225 13.21 -4.29 10.73
C GLY A 225 12.64 -3.92 9.36
N ALA A 226 11.37 -3.52 9.29
CA ALA A 226 10.72 -3.02 8.08
C ALA A 226 10.47 -1.52 8.15
N GLN A 227 10.34 -0.88 7.00
CA GLN A 227 9.95 0.53 6.89
C GLN A 227 8.44 0.65 6.69
N TYR A 228 7.77 1.49 7.48
CA TYR A 228 6.36 1.81 7.27
C TYR A 228 6.21 2.98 6.28
N VAL A 229 5.37 2.83 5.27
CA VAL A 229 5.00 3.87 4.31
C VAL A 229 3.65 4.45 4.70
N ASP A 230 3.61 5.71 5.14
CA ASP A 230 2.41 6.38 5.65
C ASP A 230 1.51 6.88 4.51
N VAL A 231 0.69 5.98 4.00
CA VAL A 231 -0.35 6.29 2.99
C VAL A 231 -1.48 7.11 3.62
N ARG A 232 -1.77 6.92 4.92
CA ARG A 232 -2.84 7.63 5.62
C ARG A 232 -2.66 9.15 5.58
N THR A 233 -1.52 9.64 6.04
CA THR A 233 -1.26 11.08 6.09
C THR A 233 -1.20 11.68 4.69
N ALA A 234 -0.57 11.00 3.73
CA ALA A 234 -0.46 11.46 2.36
C ALA A 234 -1.82 11.57 1.64
N SER A 235 -2.81 10.74 2.03
CA SER A 235 -4.14 10.72 1.42
C SER A 235 -5.17 11.65 2.08
N ILE A 236 -4.78 12.45 3.08
CA ILE A 236 -5.67 13.47 3.66
C ILE A 236 -6.09 14.47 2.58
N GLY A 237 -7.40 14.66 2.42
CA GLY A 237 -7.96 15.50 1.36
C GLY A 237 -8.23 14.76 0.04
N HIS A 238 -7.97 13.45 -0.01
CA HIS A 238 -8.23 12.57 -1.15
C HIS A 238 -9.20 11.42 -0.82
N ASP A 239 -10.01 11.62 0.21
CA ASP A 239 -11.01 10.68 0.70
C ASP A 239 -12.17 10.47 -0.29
N VAL A 240 -13.05 9.50 -0.01
CA VAL A 240 -14.19 9.12 -0.87
C VAL A 240 -15.19 10.25 -1.12
N CYS A 241 -15.16 11.30 -0.30
CA CYS A 241 -16.07 12.45 -0.38
C CYS A 241 -15.63 13.49 -1.41
N LYS A 242 -14.41 13.38 -1.91
CA LYS A 242 -13.87 14.31 -2.91
C LYS A 242 -14.39 13.97 -4.30
N PRO A 243 -14.41 14.96 -5.22
CA PRO A 243 -14.82 14.71 -6.59
C PRO A 243 -13.85 13.79 -7.34
N PRO A 244 -14.29 13.15 -8.45
CA PRO A 244 -13.42 12.42 -9.36
C PRO A 244 -12.22 13.27 -9.79
N GLY A 245 -11.03 12.65 -9.90
CA GLY A 245 -9.76 13.32 -10.18
C GLY A 245 -9.09 13.96 -8.95
N VAL A 246 -9.78 14.04 -7.80
CA VAL A 246 -9.20 14.47 -6.52
C VAL A 246 -9.14 13.31 -5.54
N LYS A 247 -10.20 12.50 -5.47
CA LYS A 247 -10.25 11.35 -4.57
C LYS A 247 -9.33 10.22 -5.04
N TRP A 248 -8.71 9.53 -4.08
CA TRP A 248 -7.90 8.34 -4.30
C TRP A 248 -8.65 7.04 -4.00
N PHE A 249 -9.79 7.13 -3.35
CA PHE A 249 -10.59 5.98 -2.91
C PHE A 249 -12.02 6.11 -3.42
N GLU A 250 -12.61 4.98 -3.80
CA GLU A 250 -14.00 4.93 -4.18
C GLU A 250 -14.91 4.65 -2.98
N SER A 251 -16.12 5.24 -3.02
CA SER A 251 -17.17 4.94 -2.05
C SER A 251 -17.85 3.60 -2.38
N VAL A 252 -18.95 3.28 -1.68
CA VAL A 252 -19.77 2.08 -1.96
C VAL A 252 -20.35 2.08 -3.38
N ILE A 253 -20.54 3.25 -3.97
CA ILE A 253 -20.89 3.43 -5.38
C ILE A 253 -19.69 4.10 -6.05
N PRO A 254 -18.85 3.34 -6.80
CA PRO A 254 -17.71 3.89 -7.48
C PRO A 254 -18.10 4.88 -8.58
N THR A 255 -17.28 5.91 -8.77
CA THR A 255 -17.42 6.86 -9.89
C THR A 255 -16.30 6.70 -10.92
N SER A 256 -15.41 5.76 -10.70
CA SER A 256 -14.37 5.33 -11.64
C SER A 256 -14.31 3.80 -11.70
N VAL A 257 -13.52 3.25 -12.64
CA VAL A 257 -13.34 1.80 -12.78
C VAL A 257 -12.40 1.31 -11.69
N ALA A 258 -12.97 1.01 -10.53
CA ALA A 258 -12.30 0.44 -9.36
C ALA A 258 -13.34 -0.29 -8.49
N ALA A 259 -12.90 -1.17 -7.61
CA ALA A 259 -13.81 -1.82 -6.65
C ALA A 259 -14.32 -0.82 -5.60
N PRO A 260 -15.57 -0.99 -5.10
CA PRO A 260 -16.06 -0.20 -3.97
C PRO A 260 -15.12 -0.26 -2.76
N LEU A 261 -14.95 0.86 -2.06
CA LEU A 261 -14.14 0.98 -0.84
C LEU A 261 -12.63 0.70 -1.06
N HIS A 262 -12.15 0.80 -2.29
CA HIS A 262 -10.74 0.55 -2.64
C HIS A 262 -10.10 1.76 -3.31
N PRO A 263 -8.76 1.81 -3.40
CA PRO A 263 -8.07 2.81 -4.18
C PRO A 263 -8.51 2.74 -5.65
N ASN A 264 -8.67 3.90 -6.28
CA ASN A 264 -8.85 4.02 -7.72
C ASN A 264 -7.49 4.22 -8.43
N ALA A 265 -7.49 4.44 -9.76
CA ALA A 265 -6.26 4.62 -10.52
C ALA A 265 -5.42 5.81 -10.05
N ASP A 266 -6.05 6.93 -9.66
CA ASP A 266 -5.35 8.10 -9.12
C ASP A 266 -4.70 7.75 -7.77
N GLY A 267 -5.42 7.00 -6.91
CA GLY A 267 -4.90 6.49 -5.65
C GLY A 267 -3.73 5.53 -5.85
N MET A 268 -3.85 4.59 -6.79
CA MET A 268 -2.75 3.66 -7.10
C MET A 268 -1.50 4.38 -7.60
N ASN A 269 -1.65 5.39 -8.46
CA ASN A 269 -0.53 6.20 -8.92
C ASN A 269 0.14 6.95 -7.77
N ALA A 270 -0.64 7.60 -6.91
CA ALA A 270 -0.12 8.34 -5.78
C ALA A 270 0.58 7.43 -4.75
N ILE A 271 -0.04 6.30 -4.39
CA ILE A 271 0.55 5.32 -3.47
C ILE A 271 1.83 4.72 -4.08
N GLY A 272 1.84 4.43 -5.39
CA GLY A 272 3.02 3.94 -6.09
C GLY A 272 4.20 4.91 -6.01
N GLY A 273 3.97 6.21 -6.23
CA GLY A 273 4.99 7.24 -6.06
C GLY A 273 5.51 7.35 -4.62
N LEU A 274 4.62 7.27 -3.61
CA LEU A 274 5.03 7.24 -2.19
C LEU A 274 5.91 6.03 -1.87
N VAL A 275 5.53 4.85 -2.38
CA VAL A 275 6.28 3.60 -2.18
C VAL A 275 7.64 3.68 -2.89
N ALA A 276 7.68 4.16 -4.15
CA ALA A 276 8.93 4.33 -4.88
C ALA A 276 9.87 5.31 -4.18
N ALA A 277 9.36 6.43 -3.66
CA ALA A 277 10.14 7.37 -2.88
C ALA A 277 10.71 6.74 -1.60
N ALA A 278 9.91 5.96 -0.87
CA ALA A 278 10.35 5.26 0.33
C ALA A 278 11.42 4.18 0.06
N ILE A 279 11.38 3.53 -1.12
CA ILE A 279 12.38 2.53 -1.53
C ILE A 279 13.69 3.20 -1.95
N SER A 280 13.61 4.40 -2.54
CA SER A 280 14.79 5.13 -3.03
C SER A 280 15.56 5.84 -1.92
N GLY A 281 14.93 6.06 -0.77
CA GLY A 281 15.46 6.56 0.44
C GLY A 281 15.87 7.62 0.91
#